data_03a5a451deb96395f72c5a78e20245f8
#
_entry.id   03a5a451deb96395f72c5a78e20245f8
#
_cell.length_a   1.000
_cell.length_b   1.000
_cell.length_c   1.000
_cell.angle_alpha   90.00
_cell.angle_beta   90.00
_cell.angle_gamma   90.00
#
_symmetry.space_group_name_H-M   'P 1'
#
loop_
_entity.id
_entity.type
_entity.pdbx_description
1 polymer ?
#
loop_
_entity_poly.entity_id
_entity_poly.type
_entity_poly.pdbx_seq_one_letter_code
_entity_poly.pdbx_strand_id
1 'polypeptide(L)'
;MIYMASRDDMFTNKLFLCGALPLMKTIATDVPELAKKFEHAHAVIQISADDPEAPDGKYATHFVINSGEWVVHADKVSDKEHTDIELEFKSVEQMNAFFKGTIGPKTLPKMHGVAKKPGLFLSFMMVLLKMSSLLTAKEAPEDEDTQRLMVKCFFYLLTSGISTLNKQGHEEVHDWTSKSPDRVYALAVQDHPEVSAFIRIKAGHSKAGRGEYKRAMPFFTLRFDSFKSALGTLLGTDDMLDATKNGRIVMDGGPEFGAQFGGFLLTVGSYVQ
;
A
#
# COMPACT_ATOMS: atom_id res chain seq x y z
N MET A 1 -32.71 6.77 2.62
CA MET A 1 -31.61 7.56 3.18
C MET A 1 -30.35 7.04 2.50
N ILE A 2 -29.74 7.84 1.61
CA ILE A 2 -28.46 7.48 0.98
C ILE A 2 -27.43 7.57 2.10
N TYR A 3 -26.83 6.46 2.46
CA TYR A 3 -25.79 6.40 3.48
C TYR A 3 -24.50 6.86 2.79
N MET A 4 -23.98 8.00 3.19
CA MET A 4 -22.70 8.53 2.71
C MET A 4 -21.60 7.97 3.60
N ALA A 5 -20.53 7.49 2.99
CA ALA A 5 -19.34 7.06 3.72
C ALA A 5 -18.76 8.22 4.55
N SER A 6 -18.32 7.95 5.76
CA SER A 6 -17.66 8.95 6.58
C SER A 6 -16.34 9.40 5.92
N ARG A 7 -15.81 10.57 6.32
CA ARG A 7 -14.51 11.04 5.82
C ARG A 7 -13.38 10.06 6.12
N ASP A 8 -13.42 9.44 7.29
CA ASP A 8 -12.43 8.42 7.69
C ASP A 8 -12.59 7.13 6.90
N ASP A 9 -13.82 6.71 6.57
CA ASP A 9 -14.04 5.59 5.66
C ASP A 9 -13.49 5.87 4.27
N MET A 10 -13.61 7.09 3.79
CA MET A 10 -13.04 7.50 2.51
C MET A 10 -11.51 7.51 2.55
N PHE A 11 -10.87 8.01 3.61
CA PHE A 11 -9.41 7.91 3.76
C PHE A 11 -8.96 6.45 3.77
N THR A 12 -9.62 5.60 4.55
CA THR A 12 -9.37 4.16 4.60
C THR A 12 -9.49 3.52 3.22
N ASN A 13 -10.59 3.78 2.50
CA ASN A 13 -10.84 3.24 1.17
C ASN A 13 -9.75 3.66 0.17
N LYS A 14 -9.42 4.95 0.15
CA LYS A 14 -8.36 5.48 -0.74
C LYS A 14 -6.99 4.90 -0.41
N LEU A 15 -6.69 4.63 0.87
CA LEU A 15 -5.47 3.93 1.27
C LEU A 15 -5.43 2.49 0.77
N PHE A 16 -6.55 1.77 0.80
CA PHE A 16 -6.62 0.44 0.17
C PHE A 16 -6.45 0.53 -1.34
N LEU A 17 -7.17 1.43 -2.01
CA LEU A 17 -7.12 1.56 -3.48
C LEU A 17 -5.76 2.02 -4.00
N CYS A 18 -5.14 3.01 -3.35
CA CYS A 18 -3.91 3.66 -3.84
C CYS A 18 -2.63 3.17 -3.16
N GLY A 19 -2.74 2.55 -1.98
CA GLY A 19 -1.60 2.10 -1.18
C GLY A 19 -1.47 0.58 -1.16
N ALA A 20 -2.45 -0.12 -0.58
CA ALA A 20 -2.36 -1.56 -0.35
C ALA A 20 -2.55 -2.38 -1.64
N LEU A 21 -3.62 -2.17 -2.40
CA LEU A 21 -3.87 -2.95 -3.62
C LEU A 21 -2.74 -2.87 -4.66
N PRO A 22 -2.06 -1.73 -4.88
CA PRO A 22 -0.89 -1.68 -5.75
C PRO A 22 0.28 -2.59 -5.34
N LEU A 23 0.33 -3.05 -4.08
CA LEU A 23 1.35 -4.01 -3.61
C LEU A 23 1.17 -5.39 -4.25
N MET A 24 -0.05 -5.72 -4.70
CA MET A 24 -0.31 -7.00 -5.37
C MET A 24 0.59 -7.19 -6.59
N LYS A 25 0.90 -6.11 -7.35
CA LYS A 25 1.90 -6.17 -8.42
C LYS A 25 3.25 -6.63 -7.86
N THR A 26 3.75 -5.99 -6.82
CA THR A 26 5.06 -6.32 -6.21
C THR A 26 5.07 -7.77 -5.75
N ILE A 27 4.03 -8.23 -5.06
CA ILE A 27 3.94 -9.60 -4.57
C ILE A 27 3.87 -10.61 -5.72
N ALA A 28 3.05 -10.32 -6.74
CA ALA A 28 2.90 -11.19 -7.91
C ALA A 28 4.16 -11.32 -8.74
N THR A 29 5.03 -10.28 -8.75
CA THR A 29 6.28 -10.30 -9.53
C THR A 29 7.50 -10.76 -8.73
N ASP A 30 7.54 -10.47 -7.42
CA ASP A 30 8.71 -10.76 -6.58
C ASP A 30 8.64 -12.16 -5.94
N VAL A 31 7.46 -12.81 -5.90
CA VAL A 31 7.31 -14.19 -5.43
C VAL A 31 7.33 -15.14 -6.63
N PRO A 32 8.40 -15.93 -6.83
CA PRO A 32 8.59 -16.73 -8.05
C PRO A 32 7.42 -17.69 -8.36
N GLU A 33 6.84 -18.29 -7.32
CA GLU A 33 5.71 -19.22 -7.45
C GLU A 33 4.42 -18.55 -7.91
N LEU A 34 4.24 -17.27 -7.51
CA LEU A 34 3.11 -16.46 -7.95
C LEU A 34 3.36 -15.90 -9.34
N ALA A 35 4.57 -15.44 -9.65
CA ALA A 35 4.93 -14.91 -10.96
C ALA A 35 4.65 -15.91 -12.09
N LYS A 36 5.02 -17.18 -11.89
CA LYS A 36 4.75 -18.28 -12.84
C LYS A 36 3.27 -18.46 -13.17
N LYS A 37 2.35 -18.15 -12.23
CA LYS A 37 0.90 -18.29 -12.45
C LYS A 37 0.33 -17.27 -13.43
N PHE A 38 1.05 -16.19 -13.66
CA PHE A 38 0.62 -15.11 -14.54
C PHE A 38 1.47 -14.98 -15.82
N GLU A 39 2.46 -15.84 -16.00
CA GLU A 39 3.41 -15.81 -17.14
C GLU A 39 2.70 -15.83 -18.51
N HIS A 40 1.56 -16.49 -18.61
CA HIS A 40 0.74 -16.56 -19.84
C HIS A 40 -0.63 -15.90 -19.68
N ALA A 41 -0.83 -15.12 -18.62
CA ALA A 41 -2.11 -14.48 -18.37
C ALA A 41 -2.28 -13.20 -19.21
N HIS A 42 -3.48 -13.07 -19.79
CA HIS A 42 -3.94 -11.84 -20.44
C HIS A 42 -5.30 -11.50 -19.83
N ALA A 43 -5.35 -10.48 -19.00
CA ALA A 43 -6.56 -10.16 -18.26
C ALA A 43 -6.58 -8.75 -17.69
N VAL A 44 -7.79 -8.27 -17.46
CA VAL A 44 -8.08 -7.10 -16.65
C VAL A 44 -8.88 -7.54 -15.42
N ILE A 45 -8.35 -7.29 -14.24
CA ILE A 45 -9.00 -7.63 -12.96
C ILE A 45 -9.23 -6.34 -12.17
N GLN A 46 -10.45 -6.19 -11.65
CA GLN A 46 -10.85 -5.01 -10.88
C GLN A 46 -11.29 -5.38 -9.47
N ILE A 47 -10.97 -4.51 -8.52
CA ILE A 47 -11.56 -4.48 -7.17
C ILE A 47 -12.22 -3.12 -7.02
N SER A 48 -13.52 -3.11 -6.71
CA SER A 48 -14.32 -1.89 -6.66
C SER A 48 -15.26 -1.84 -5.46
N ALA A 49 -15.61 -0.63 -5.03
CA ALA A 49 -16.64 -0.34 -4.05
C ALA A 49 -17.65 0.64 -4.65
N ASP A 50 -18.94 0.29 -4.59
CA ASP A 50 -20.01 1.17 -5.05
C ASP A 50 -20.10 2.40 -4.15
N ASP A 51 -20.22 3.57 -4.76
CA ASP A 51 -20.47 4.83 -4.08
C ASP A 51 -21.20 5.78 -5.05
N PRO A 52 -22.43 6.23 -4.70
CA PRO A 52 -23.21 7.12 -5.57
C PRO A 52 -22.54 8.49 -5.85
N GLU A 53 -21.61 8.92 -5.01
CA GLU A 53 -20.88 10.17 -5.18
C GLU A 53 -19.62 10.03 -6.04
N ALA A 54 -19.20 8.79 -6.33
CA ALA A 54 -18.07 8.56 -7.21
C ALA A 54 -18.42 8.96 -8.66
N PRO A 55 -17.49 9.52 -9.43
CA PRO A 55 -17.73 9.96 -10.81
C PRO A 55 -18.35 8.86 -11.70
N ASP A 56 -17.94 7.61 -11.50
CA ASP A 56 -18.39 6.42 -12.25
C ASP A 56 -19.32 5.53 -11.42
N GLY A 57 -19.91 6.05 -10.33
CA GLY A 57 -20.77 5.32 -9.40
C GLY A 57 -20.02 4.31 -8.54
N LYS A 58 -18.71 4.25 -8.60
CA LYS A 58 -17.83 3.40 -7.78
C LYS A 58 -16.39 3.90 -7.77
N TYR A 59 -15.67 3.56 -6.70
CA TYR A 59 -14.21 3.69 -6.64
C TYR A 59 -13.58 2.32 -6.92
N ALA A 60 -12.48 2.29 -7.67
CA ALA A 60 -11.87 1.04 -8.06
C ALA A 60 -10.35 1.13 -8.24
N THR A 61 -9.69 0.00 -8.11
CA THR A 61 -8.34 -0.22 -8.63
C THR A 61 -8.39 -1.42 -9.57
N HIS A 62 -7.82 -1.28 -10.76
CA HIS A 62 -7.73 -2.38 -11.69
C HIS A 62 -6.30 -2.69 -12.12
N PHE A 63 -6.11 -3.93 -12.49
CA PHE A 63 -4.85 -4.53 -12.88
C PHE A 63 -4.96 -5.02 -14.32
N VAL A 64 -4.09 -4.50 -15.19
CA VAL A 64 -3.92 -5.04 -16.54
C VAL A 64 -2.73 -5.99 -16.49
N ILE A 65 -2.98 -7.26 -16.76
CA ILE A 65 -1.97 -8.32 -16.73
C ILE A 65 -1.74 -8.78 -18.16
N ASN A 66 -0.49 -8.79 -18.58
CA ASN A 66 -0.10 -9.21 -19.92
C ASN A 66 1.21 -10.00 -19.86
N SER A 67 1.15 -11.32 -20.02
CA SER A 67 2.33 -12.21 -20.03
C SER A 67 3.25 -11.99 -18.81
N GLY A 68 2.67 -11.95 -17.61
CA GLY A 68 3.41 -11.72 -16.36
C GLY A 68 3.69 -10.25 -16.03
N GLU A 69 3.55 -9.34 -16.98
CA GLU A 69 3.63 -7.91 -16.71
C GLU A 69 2.33 -7.37 -16.10
N TRP A 70 2.45 -6.58 -15.06
CA TRP A 70 1.34 -5.97 -14.35
C TRP A 70 1.38 -4.45 -14.48
N VAL A 71 0.30 -3.86 -14.96
CA VAL A 71 0.05 -2.41 -14.88
C VAL A 71 -1.08 -2.17 -13.88
N VAL A 72 -0.84 -1.32 -12.89
CA VAL A 72 -1.83 -0.99 -11.85
C VAL A 72 -2.38 0.40 -12.13
N HIS A 73 -3.69 0.47 -12.23
CA HIS A 73 -4.45 1.71 -12.33
C HIS A 73 -5.20 1.94 -11.02
N ALA A 74 -4.50 2.59 -10.08
CA ALA A 74 -5.02 2.88 -8.75
C ALA A 74 -6.08 3.99 -8.81
N ASP A 75 -7.18 3.82 -8.05
CA ASP A 75 -8.32 4.72 -7.99
C ASP A 75 -8.88 5.08 -9.36
N LYS A 76 -8.97 4.08 -10.23
CA LYS A 76 -9.50 4.23 -11.59
C LYS A 76 -10.33 3.02 -11.97
N VAL A 77 -11.58 3.26 -12.38
CA VAL A 77 -12.49 2.24 -12.90
C VAL A 77 -11.99 1.76 -14.26
N SER A 78 -12.08 0.46 -14.49
CA SER A 78 -11.84 -0.16 -15.78
C SER A 78 -13.08 -0.06 -16.67
N ASP A 79 -12.88 -0.12 -17.98
CA ASP A 79 -13.97 -0.28 -18.93
C ASP A 79 -14.63 -1.67 -18.73
N LYS A 80 -15.96 -1.68 -18.50
CA LYS A 80 -16.72 -2.90 -18.22
C LYS A 80 -16.64 -3.94 -19.35
N GLU A 81 -16.52 -3.51 -20.59
CA GLU A 81 -16.43 -4.41 -21.76
C GLU A 81 -15.09 -5.18 -21.76
N HIS A 82 -14.07 -4.65 -21.08
CA HIS A 82 -12.74 -5.23 -21.03
C HIS A 82 -12.38 -5.85 -19.68
N THR A 83 -13.25 -5.76 -18.66
CA THR A 83 -12.98 -6.34 -17.33
C THR A 83 -13.32 -7.85 -17.33
N ASP A 84 -12.29 -8.67 -17.14
CA ASP A 84 -12.43 -10.14 -17.10
C ASP A 84 -12.99 -10.63 -15.76
N ILE A 85 -12.48 -10.07 -14.64
CA ILE A 85 -12.89 -10.44 -13.28
C ILE A 85 -13.07 -9.15 -12.47
N GLU A 86 -14.17 -9.08 -11.74
CA GLU A 86 -14.41 -7.98 -10.81
C GLU A 86 -14.84 -8.53 -9.43
N LEU A 87 -14.20 -8.01 -8.38
CA LEU A 87 -14.63 -8.13 -7.00
C LEU A 87 -15.33 -6.81 -6.62
N GLU A 88 -16.66 -6.82 -6.63
CA GLU A 88 -17.51 -5.65 -6.43
C GLU A 88 -18.10 -5.64 -5.03
N PHE A 89 -17.70 -4.67 -4.23
CA PHE A 89 -18.26 -4.39 -2.90
C PHE A 89 -19.45 -3.42 -3.05
N LYS A 90 -20.51 -3.66 -2.26
CA LYS A 90 -21.75 -2.86 -2.30
C LYS A 90 -21.58 -1.44 -1.71
N SER A 91 -20.50 -1.20 -0.98
CA SER A 91 -20.17 0.11 -0.42
C SER A 91 -18.71 0.20 -0.03
N VAL A 92 -18.25 1.41 0.20
CA VAL A 92 -16.93 1.77 0.74
C VAL A 92 -16.69 1.07 2.09
N GLU A 93 -17.67 1.09 3.00
CA GLU A 93 -17.54 0.49 4.32
C GLU A 93 -17.43 -1.03 4.25
N GLN A 94 -18.15 -1.67 3.31
CA GLN A 94 -18.04 -3.11 3.10
C GLN A 94 -16.62 -3.50 2.65
N MET A 95 -16.05 -2.76 1.70
CA MET A 95 -14.69 -2.97 1.24
C MET A 95 -13.67 -2.75 2.36
N ASN A 96 -13.82 -1.67 3.12
CA ASN A 96 -12.94 -1.36 4.25
C ASN A 96 -12.98 -2.45 5.30
N ALA A 97 -14.17 -2.91 5.70
CA ALA A 97 -14.34 -4.00 6.67
C ALA A 97 -13.69 -5.30 6.21
N PHE A 98 -13.85 -5.66 4.92
CA PHE A 98 -13.22 -6.84 4.35
C PHE A 98 -11.69 -6.77 4.42
N PHE A 99 -11.08 -5.66 3.98
CA PHE A 99 -9.63 -5.49 3.99
C PHE A 99 -9.04 -5.30 5.39
N LYS A 100 -9.82 -4.83 6.36
CA LYS A 100 -9.46 -4.82 7.80
C LYS A 100 -9.64 -6.19 8.48
N GLY A 101 -9.94 -7.25 7.71
CA GLY A 101 -10.01 -8.63 8.21
C GLY A 101 -11.36 -9.05 8.76
N THR A 102 -12.41 -8.23 8.65
CA THR A 102 -13.78 -8.65 9.01
C THR A 102 -14.35 -9.46 7.86
N ILE A 103 -14.09 -10.77 7.86
CA ILE A 103 -14.55 -11.68 6.79
C ILE A 103 -15.83 -12.37 7.24
N GLY A 104 -16.90 -12.18 6.46
CA GLY A 104 -18.20 -12.81 6.71
C GLY A 104 -19.19 -12.59 5.56
N PRO A 105 -20.38 -13.20 5.61
CA PRO A 105 -21.36 -13.11 4.50
C PRO A 105 -21.73 -11.67 4.12
N LYS A 106 -21.64 -10.73 5.08
CA LYS A 106 -21.98 -9.31 4.86
C LYS A 106 -20.84 -8.50 4.26
N THR A 107 -19.60 -9.00 4.31
CA THR A 107 -18.41 -8.29 3.82
C THR A 107 -17.82 -8.87 2.55
N LEU A 108 -18.29 -10.05 2.11
CA LEU A 108 -17.85 -10.65 0.86
C LEU A 108 -18.32 -9.84 -0.35
N PRO A 109 -17.44 -9.60 -1.34
CA PRO A 109 -17.82 -8.94 -2.58
C PRO A 109 -18.68 -9.82 -3.47
N LYS A 110 -19.43 -9.21 -4.37
CA LYS A 110 -19.93 -9.92 -5.55
C LYS A 110 -18.74 -10.22 -6.47
N MET A 111 -18.77 -11.40 -7.08
CA MET A 111 -17.70 -11.87 -7.97
C MET A 111 -18.22 -11.99 -9.38
N HIS A 112 -17.69 -11.20 -10.30
CA HIS A 112 -18.06 -11.24 -11.71
C HIS A 112 -16.94 -11.89 -12.53
N GLY A 113 -17.30 -12.60 -13.60
CA GLY A 113 -16.35 -13.19 -14.56
C GLY A 113 -15.62 -14.46 -14.10
N VAL A 114 -15.75 -14.86 -12.82
CA VAL A 114 -15.02 -15.99 -12.23
C VAL A 114 -15.25 -17.31 -12.95
N ALA A 115 -16.49 -17.58 -13.37
CA ALA A 115 -16.83 -18.82 -14.08
C ALA A 115 -16.13 -18.94 -15.45
N LYS A 116 -15.76 -17.82 -16.07
CA LYS A 116 -15.07 -17.80 -17.38
C LYS A 116 -13.55 -18.05 -17.22
N LYS A 117 -12.93 -17.60 -16.11
CA LYS A 117 -11.49 -17.69 -15.86
C LYS A 117 -11.18 -18.17 -14.43
N PRO A 118 -11.64 -19.36 -14.00
CA PRO A 118 -11.53 -19.82 -12.60
C PRO A 118 -10.08 -19.98 -12.13
N GLY A 119 -9.18 -20.45 -12.99
CA GLY A 119 -7.76 -20.59 -12.65
C GLY A 119 -7.06 -19.25 -12.42
N LEU A 120 -7.41 -18.24 -13.23
CA LEU A 120 -6.88 -16.87 -13.07
C LEU A 120 -7.41 -16.25 -11.76
N PHE A 121 -8.70 -16.41 -11.47
CA PHE A 121 -9.28 -15.96 -10.21
C PHE A 121 -8.57 -16.57 -9.00
N LEU A 122 -8.35 -17.89 -9.02
CA LEU A 122 -7.65 -18.56 -7.93
C LEU A 122 -6.23 -18.03 -7.75
N SER A 123 -5.50 -17.82 -8.85
CA SER A 123 -4.15 -17.23 -8.82
C SER A 123 -4.15 -15.81 -8.26
N PHE A 124 -5.13 -14.99 -8.64
CA PHE A 124 -5.30 -13.65 -8.12
C PHE A 124 -5.63 -13.64 -6.62
N MET A 125 -6.50 -14.54 -6.17
CA MET A 125 -6.81 -14.71 -4.75
C MET A 125 -5.58 -15.13 -3.93
N MET A 126 -4.67 -15.93 -4.48
CA MET A 126 -3.41 -16.29 -3.81
C MET A 126 -2.52 -15.06 -3.57
N VAL A 127 -2.44 -14.15 -4.55
CA VAL A 127 -1.71 -12.88 -4.38
C VAL A 127 -2.38 -12.02 -3.30
N LEU A 128 -3.70 -11.92 -3.32
CA LEU A 128 -4.47 -11.16 -2.33
C LEU A 128 -4.28 -11.72 -0.91
N LEU A 129 -4.34 -13.04 -0.75
CA LEU A 129 -4.11 -13.71 0.53
C LEU A 129 -2.66 -13.53 1.01
N LYS A 130 -1.67 -13.61 0.11
CA LYS A 130 -0.28 -13.33 0.47
C LYS A 130 -0.11 -11.89 0.93
N MET A 131 -0.72 -10.92 0.24
CA MET A 131 -0.72 -9.51 0.66
C MET A 131 -1.33 -9.35 2.06
N SER A 132 -2.51 -9.94 2.28
CA SER A 132 -3.15 -9.91 3.60
C SER A 132 -2.24 -10.50 4.68
N SER A 133 -1.66 -11.67 4.45
CA SER A 133 -0.77 -12.31 5.43
C SER A 133 0.46 -11.48 5.78
N LEU A 134 1.02 -10.73 4.83
CA LEU A 134 2.16 -9.84 5.07
C LEU A 134 1.76 -8.60 5.86
N LEU A 135 0.62 -7.98 5.51
CA LEU A 135 0.21 -6.70 6.12
C LEU A 135 -0.45 -6.86 7.50
N THR A 136 -0.99 -8.05 7.81
CA THR A 136 -1.63 -8.34 9.11
C THR A 136 -0.73 -9.15 10.06
N ALA A 137 0.50 -9.47 9.67
CA ALA A 137 1.46 -10.16 10.52
C ALA A 137 1.78 -9.31 11.76
N LYS A 138 1.83 -9.96 12.92
CA LYS A 138 2.16 -9.32 14.20
C LYS A 138 3.62 -9.52 14.62
N GLU A 139 4.29 -10.45 13.97
CA GLU A 139 5.69 -10.80 14.22
C GLU A 139 6.44 -10.91 12.90
N ALA A 140 7.75 -10.66 12.96
CA ALA A 140 8.61 -10.81 11.80
C ALA A 140 8.71 -12.30 11.42
N PRO A 141 8.57 -12.66 10.13
CA PRO A 141 8.80 -14.03 9.69
C PRO A 141 10.27 -14.42 9.90
N GLU A 142 10.55 -15.74 10.00
CA GLU A 142 11.92 -16.25 10.16
C GLU A 142 12.71 -16.18 8.84
N ASP A 143 12.02 -16.39 7.72
CA ASP A 143 12.60 -16.40 6.38
C ASP A 143 12.96 -15.00 5.88
N GLU A 144 14.22 -14.79 5.52
CA GLU A 144 14.76 -13.49 5.11
C GLU A 144 14.13 -12.94 3.82
N ASP A 145 13.80 -13.81 2.86
CA ASP A 145 13.15 -13.38 1.63
C ASP A 145 11.74 -12.86 1.90
N THR A 146 11.03 -13.50 2.84
CA THR A 146 9.73 -13.02 3.30
C THR A 146 9.85 -11.73 4.12
N GLN A 147 10.89 -11.59 4.97
CA GLN A 147 11.19 -10.34 5.68
C GLN A 147 11.43 -9.20 4.69
N ARG A 148 12.26 -9.43 3.68
CA ARG A 148 12.56 -8.46 2.61
C ARG A 148 11.30 -8.01 1.88
N LEU A 149 10.48 -8.96 1.45
CA LEU A 149 9.20 -8.66 0.79
C LEU A 149 8.26 -7.87 1.68
N MET A 150 8.19 -8.23 2.95
CA MET A 150 7.33 -7.58 3.95
C MET A 150 7.77 -6.14 4.19
N VAL A 151 9.06 -5.89 4.42
CA VAL A 151 9.62 -4.52 4.55
C VAL A 151 9.33 -3.69 3.31
N LYS A 152 9.56 -4.26 2.12
CA LYS A 152 9.28 -3.61 0.83
C LYS A 152 7.81 -3.21 0.71
N CYS A 153 6.89 -4.11 1.08
CA CYS A 153 5.45 -3.83 1.08
C CYS A 153 5.09 -2.72 2.07
N PHE A 154 5.60 -2.76 3.30
CA PHE A 154 5.36 -1.71 4.28
C PHE A 154 5.90 -0.35 3.83
N PHE A 155 7.13 -0.27 3.35
CA PHE A 155 7.71 0.99 2.90
C PHE A 155 6.90 1.60 1.74
N TYR A 156 6.45 0.76 0.79
CA TYR A 156 5.62 1.21 -0.32
C TYR A 156 4.23 1.65 0.13
N LEU A 157 3.59 0.90 1.04
CA LEU A 157 2.30 1.26 1.61
C LEU A 157 2.37 2.58 2.35
N LEU A 158 3.35 2.74 3.25
CA LEU A 158 3.47 3.90 4.11
C LEU A 158 3.76 5.17 3.31
N THR A 159 4.72 5.14 2.39
CA THR A 159 5.04 6.32 1.57
C THR A 159 3.92 6.70 0.60
N SER A 160 3.28 5.71 -0.04
CA SER A 160 2.11 5.95 -0.89
C SER A 160 0.89 6.37 -0.09
N GLY A 161 0.74 5.86 1.13
CA GLY A 161 -0.33 6.22 2.05
C GLY A 161 -0.27 7.68 2.45
N ILE A 162 0.89 8.20 2.87
CA ILE A 162 1.05 9.63 3.16
C ILE A 162 0.70 10.48 1.92
N SER A 163 1.17 10.07 0.74
CA SER A 163 0.82 10.79 -0.51
C SER A 163 -0.67 10.75 -0.81
N THR A 164 -1.34 9.64 -0.50
CA THR A 164 -2.79 9.48 -0.67
C THR A 164 -3.55 10.37 0.31
N LEU A 165 -3.22 10.34 1.60
CA LEU A 165 -3.82 11.20 2.61
C LEU A 165 -3.68 12.69 2.26
N ASN A 166 -2.50 13.11 1.78
CA ASN A 166 -2.32 14.48 1.31
C ASN A 166 -3.29 14.84 0.17
N LYS A 167 -3.39 13.99 -0.84
CA LYS A 167 -4.25 14.22 -2.01
C LYS A 167 -5.74 14.21 -1.65
N GLN A 168 -6.12 13.48 -0.62
CA GLN A 168 -7.48 13.43 -0.09
C GLN A 168 -7.77 14.56 0.92
N GLY A 169 -6.81 15.45 1.18
CA GLY A 169 -6.98 16.59 2.06
C GLY A 169 -7.06 16.23 3.54
N HIS A 170 -6.35 15.17 3.99
CA HIS A 170 -6.21 14.88 5.41
C HIS A 170 -5.52 16.06 6.09
N GLU A 171 -6.15 16.65 7.09
CA GLU A 171 -5.82 17.97 7.64
C GLU A 171 -4.35 18.12 8.00
N GLU A 172 -3.84 17.27 8.89
CA GLU A 172 -2.45 17.36 9.37
C GLU A 172 -1.42 17.10 8.25
N VAL A 173 -1.67 16.09 7.39
CA VAL A 173 -0.76 15.73 6.30
C VAL A 173 -0.74 16.81 5.23
N HIS A 174 -1.92 17.37 4.91
CA HIS A 174 -2.03 18.42 3.90
C HIS A 174 -1.41 19.75 4.40
N ASP A 175 -1.63 20.09 5.67
CA ASP A 175 -1.00 21.28 6.28
C ASP A 175 0.54 21.17 6.24
N TRP A 176 1.08 20.02 6.64
CA TRP A 176 2.51 19.75 6.57
C TRP A 176 3.07 19.87 5.15
N THR A 177 2.44 19.24 4.17
CA THR A 177 2.92 19.29 2.78
C THR A 177 2.80 20.68 2.18
N SER A 178 1.76 21.44 2.53
CA SER A 178 1.50 22.80 2.05
C SER A 178 2.58 23.79 2.51
N LYS A 179 3.10 23.61 3.74
CA LYS A 179 4.17 24.43 4.32
C LYS A 179 5.57 23.94 3.95
N SER A 180 5.68 22.76 3.32
CA SER A 180 6.99 22.17 3.02
C SER A 180 7.58 22.75 1.73
N PRO A 181 8.85 23.16 1.74
CA PRO A 181 9.61 23.33 0.52
C PRO A 181 9.82 22.00 -0.20
N ASP A 182 10.55 22.00 -1.33
CA ASP A 182 10.86 20.77 -2.07
C ASP A 182 11.78 19.86 -1.24
N ARG A 183 11.22 18.80 -0.68
CA ARG A 183 11.90 17.85 0.19
C ARG A 183 11.57 16.40 -0.17
N VAL A 184 12.53 15.52 0.05
CA VAL A 184 12.36 14.07 -0.09
C VAL A 184 12.60 13.41 1.26
N TYR A 185 11.65 12.59 1.67
CA TYR A 185 11.75 11.72 2.85
C TYR A 185 11.83 10.29 2.37
N ALA A 186 12.78 9.52 2.88
CA ALA A 186 13.05 8.16 2.44
C ALA A 186 13.01 7.16 3.60
N LEU A 187 12.65 5.92 3.27
CA LEU A 187 12.79 4.73 4.10
C LEU A 187 13.79 3.80 3.41
N ALA A 188 14.76 3.30 4.13
CA ALA A 188 15.81 2.46 3.58
C ALA A 188 16.24 1.36 4.54
N VAL A 189 16.77 0.27 4.00
CA VAL A 189 17.54 -0.73 4.73
C VAL A 189 18.96 -0.69 4.18
N GLN A 190 19.95 -0.75 5.06
CA GLN A 190 21.35 -0.70 4.67
C GLN A 190 21.68 -1.82 3.68
N ASP A 191 22.43 -1.49 2.63
CA ASP A 191 22.85 -2.39 1.56
C ASP A 191 21.71 -3.03 0.74
N HIS A 192 20.45 -2.58 0.94
CA HIS A 192 19.26 -3.10 0.26
C HIS A 192 18.44 -1.98 -0.43
N PRO A 193 18.99 -1.31 -1.47
CA PRO A 193 18.29 -0.21 -2.15
C PRO A 193 17.00 -0.64 -2.85
N GLU A 194 16.83 -1.92 -3.16
CA GLU A 194 15.66 -2.49 -3.84
C GLU A 194 14.38 -2.49 -2.99
N VAL A 195 14.51 -2.40 -1.67
CA VAL A 195 13.35 -2.30 -0.76
C VAL A 195 13.01 -0.85 -0.41
N SER A 196 13.88 0.10 -0.72
CA SER A 196 13.72 1.50 -0.37
C SER A 196 12.44 2.09 -0.96
N ALA A 197 11.92 3.10 -0.29
CA ALA A 197 10.82 3.92 -0.78
C ALA A 197 11.01 5.37 -0.35
N PHE A 198 10.39 6.28 -1.08
CA PHE A 198 10.45 7.70 -0.76
C PHE A 198 9.14 8.42 -1.03
N ILE A 199 8.97 9.55 -0.40
CA ILE A 199 7.96 10.55 -0.73
C ILE A 199 8.62 11.89 -0.96
N ARG A 200 8.36 12.52 -2.11
CA ARG A 200 8.73 13.91 -2.38
C ARG A 200 7.52 14.79 -2.13
N ILE A 201 7.72 15.83 -1.38
CA ILE A 201 6.70 16.84 -1.08
C ILE A 201 7.19 18.22 -1.51
N LYS A 202 6.26 19.05 -1.98
CA LYS A 202 6.55 20.42 -2.42
C LYS A 202 5.28 21.25 -2.44
N ALA A 203 5.17 22.23 -1.56
CA ALA A 203 4.08 23.22 -1.56
C ALA A 203 2.68 22.60 -1.79
N GLY A 204 2.29 21.62 -0.95
CA GLY A 204 1.02 20.93 -1.01
C GLY A 204 0.96 19.73 -1.98
N HIS A 205 1.94 19.57 -2.85
CA HIS A 205 2.01 18.42 -3.75
C HIS A 205 2.85 17.30 -3.13
N SER A 206 2.43 16.06 -3.36
CA SER A 206 3.17 14.88 -2.91
C SER A 206 3.23 13.80 -3.99
N LYS A 207 4.35 13.08 -4.03
CA LYS A 207 4.55 11.94 -4.92
C LYS A 207 5.41 10.89 -4.23
N ALA A 208 4.83 9.71 -3.98
CA ALA A 208 5.57 8.55 -3.53
C ALA A 208 6.34 7.89 -4.69
N GLY A 209 7.45 7.26 -4.38
CA GLY A 209 8.25 6.49 -5.32
C GLY A 209 8.82 5.24 -4.67
N ARG A 210 9.06 4.24 -5.50
CA ARG A 210 9.60 2.93 -5.12
C ARG A 210 11.09 2.88 -5.45
N GLY A 211 11.87 2.19 -4.62
CA GLY A 211 13.32 2.12 -4.74
C GLY A 211 13.99 3.39 -4.20
N GLU A 212 15.29 3.45 -4.39
CA GLU A 212 16.12 4.56 -3.94
C GLU A 212 15.86 5.84 -4.74
N TYR A 213 15.86 7.01 -4.05
CA TYR A 213 15.79 8.30 -4.73
C TYR A 213 17.16 8.69 -5.29
N LYS A 214 17.28 8.69 -6.63
CA LYS A 214 18.58 8.84 -7.32
C LYS A 214 18.89 10.26 -7.84
N ARG A 215 17.96 11.23 -7.70
CA ARG A 215 18.16 12.57 -8.28
C ARG A 215 18.99 13.51 -7.41
N ALA A 216 18.93 13.31 -6.10
CA ALA A 216 19.67 14.05 -5.09
C ALA A 216 19.67 13.28 -3.79
N MET A 217 20.48 13.69 -2.81
CA MET A 217 20.40 13.16 -1.45
C MET A 217 19.03 13.51 -0.86
N PRO A 218 18.27 12.54 -0.28
CA PRO A 218 17.05 12.86 0.44
C PRO A 218 17.29 13.89 1.56
N PHE A 219 16.30 14.72 1.82
CA PHE A 219 16.33 15.67 2.92
C PHE A 219 16.35 14.95 4.29
N PHE A 220 15.66 13.83 4.37
CA PHE A 220 15.58 12.97 5.54
C PHE A 220 15.50 11.51 5.11
N THR A 221 16.27 10.63 5.77
CA THR A 221 16.18 9.18 5.59
C THR A 221 16.08 8.49 6.94
N LEU A 222 15.05 7.67 7.11
CA LEU A 222 14.99 6.69 8.19
C LEU A 222 15.59 5.38 7.67
N ARG A 223 16.79 5.03 8.14
CA ARG A 223 17.54 3.87 7.68
C ARG A 223 17.67 2.84 8.79
N PHE A 224 17.40 1.60 8.44
CA PHE A 224 17.52 0.43 9.31
C PHE A 224 18.77 -0.36 8.92
N ASP A 225 19.44 -0.98 9.89
CA ASP A 225 20.60 -1.83 9.67
C ASP A 225 20.23 -3.18 9.01
N SER A 226 19.00 -3.66 9.22
CA SER A 226 18.53 -4.96 8.75
C SER A 226 17.01 -4.98 8.53
N PHE A 227 16.51 -5.99 7.79
CA PHE A 227 15.08 -6.24 7.66
C PHE A 227 14.42 -6.51 9.03
N LYS A 228 15.13 -7.23 9.89
CA LYS A 228 14.62 -7.56 11.23
C LYS A 228 14.38 -6.30 12.07
N SER A 229 15.33 -5.36 12.07
CA SER A 229 15.18 -4.09 12.78
C SER A 229 14.07 -3.22 12.19
N ALA A 230 13.94 -3.21 10.85
CA ALA A 230 12.84 -2.53 10.18
C ALA A 230 11.48 -3.12 10.62
N LEU A 231 11.33 -4.43 10.59
CA LEU A 231 10.10 -5.10 11.00
C LEU A 231 9.83 -4.94 12.50
N GLY A 232 10.85 -5.06 13.36
CA GLY A 232 10.69 -4.83 14.80
C GLY A 232 10.09 -3.45 15.11
N THR A 233 10.54 -2.42 14.40
CA THR A 233 10.01 -1.06 14.52
C THR A 233 8.60 -0.93 13.91
N LEU A 234 8.39 -1.44 12.70
CA LEU A 234 7.12 -1.31 11.98
C LEU A 234 5.97 -2.10 12.63
N LEU A 235 6.29 -3.22 13.25
CA LEU A 235 5.34 -4.05 13.99
C LEU A 235 5.17 -3.64 15.46
N GLY A 236 5.99 -2.68 15.93
CA GLY A 236 5.96 -2.22 17.32
C GLY A 236 6.47 -3.25 18.34
N THR A 237 7.26 -4.23 17.90
CA THR A 237 7.85 -5.25 18.79
C THR A 237 9.20 -4.82 19.37
N ASP A 238 9.87 -3.83 18.77
CA ASP A 238 11.11 -3.25 19.23
C ASP A 238 10.89 -1.84 19.79
N ASP A 239 11.62 -1.51 20.86
CA ASP A 239 11.68 -0.13 21.35
C ASP A 239 12.55 0.73 20.41
N MET A 240 11.94 1.78 19.86
CA MET A 240 12.59 2.66 18.88
C MET A 240 13.76 3.43 19.49
N LEU A 241 13.71 3.81 20.79
CA LEU A 241 14.80 4.52 21.46
C LEU A 241 16.01 3.61 21.64
N ASP A 242 15.79 2.37 22.06
CA ASP A 242 16.85 1.38 22.17
C ASP A 242 17.43 0.98 20.82
N ALA A 243 16.59 0.86 19.80
CA ALA A 243 17.04 0.59 18.44
C ALA A 243 17.93 1.73 17.90
N THR A 244 17.56 3.00 18.19
CA THR A 244 18.36 4.16 17.79
C THR A 244 19.68 4.24 18.59
N LYS A 245 19.67 4.04 19.91
CA LYS A 245 20.87 4.02 20.73
C LYS A 245 21.90 2.97 20.31
N ASN A 246 21.40 1.82 19.85
CA ASN A 246 22.23 0.69 19.41
C ASN A 246 22.61 0.78 17.91
N GLY A 247 22.29 1.87 17.22
CA GLY A 247 22.61 2.08 15.81
C GLY A 247 21.82 1.21 14.84
N ARG A 248 20.77 0.49 15.31
CA ARG A 248 19.88 -0.30 14.45
C ARG A 248 18.96 0.57 13.59
N ILE A 249 18.71 1.79 14.06
CA ILE A 249 17.99 2.84 13.33
C ILE A 249 18.90 4.07 13.26
N VAL A 250 19.10 4.59 12.07
CA VAL A 250 19.82 5.82 11.79
C VAL A 250 18.89 6.83 11.14
N MET A 251 18.86 8.02 11.67
CA MET A 251 18.12 9.16 11.11
C MET A 251 19.11 10.08 10.41
N ASP A 252 19.20 9.98 9.08
CA ASP A 252 19.98 10.90 8.28
C ASP A 252 19.17 12.17 8.05
N GLY A 253 19.40 13.22 8.84
CA GLY A 253 18.65 14.47 8.88
C GLY A 253 18.33 14.93 10.30
N GLY A 254 17.58 16.03 10.46
CA GLY A 254 17.19 16.54 11.78
C GLY A 254 16.19 15.61 12.47
N PRO A 255 16.37 15.27 13.76
CA PRO A 255 15.52 14.33 14.48
C PRO A 255 14.05 14.80 14.58
N GLU A 256 13.80 16.12 14.58
CA GLU A 256 12.45 16.69 14.55
C GLU A 256 11.66 16.28 13.31
N PHE A 257 12.35 16.16 12.15
CA PHE A 257 11.71 15.69 10.91
C PHE A 257 11.42 14.19 10.96
N GLY A 258 12.28 13.44 11.66
CA GLY A 258 12.07 12.02 11.94
C GLY A 258 10.81 11.77 12.76
N ALA A 259 10.63 12.53 13.84
CA ALA A 259 9.45 12.45 14.70
C ALA A 259 8.17 12.79 13.93
N GLN A 260 8.19 13.86 13.13
CA GLN A 260 7.06 14.27 12.31
C GLN A 260 6.72 13.23 11.23
N PHE A 261 7.72 12.77 10.48
CA PHE A 261 7.54 11.76 9.45
C PHE A 261 7.04 10.43 10.04
N GLY A 262 7.61 10.00 11.17
CA GLY A 262 7.17 8.83 11.92
C GLY A 262 5.71 8.93 12.35
N GLY A 263 5.26 10.09 12.81
CA GLY A 263 3.85 10.35 13.15
C GLY A 263 2.92 10.10 11.96
N PHE A 264 3.29 10.54 10.75
CA PHE A 264 2.48 10.28 9.55
C PHE A 264 2.51 8.82 9.10
N LEU A 265 3.62 8.10 9.32
CA LEU A 265 3.65 6.64 9.09
C LEU A 265 2.65 5.94 10.02
N LEU A 266 2.59 6.31 11.30
CA LEU A 266 1.61 5.78 12.25
C LEU A 266 0.18 6.14 11.86
N THR A 267 -0.08 7.37 11.40
CA THR A 267 -1.38 7.78 10.89
C THR A 267 -1.84 6.89 9.74
N VAL A 268 -0.99 6.60 8.76
CA VAL A 268 -1.33 5.65 7.68
C VAL A 268 -1.64 4.28 8.25
N GLY A 269 -0.82 3.78 9.18
CA GLY A 269 -1.02 2.48 9.85
C GLY A 269 -2.40 2.39 10.52
N SER A 270 -2.84 3.41 11.23
CA SER A 270 -4.12 3.42 11.95
C SER A 270 -5.36 3.29 11.07
N TYR A 271 -5.28 3.74 9.81
CA TYR A 271 -6.39 3.62 8.86
C TYR A 271 -6.51 2.22 8.23
N VAL A 272 -5.40 1.49 8.10
CA VAL A 272 -5.37 0.21 7.36
C VAL A 272 -5.38 -1.04 8.26
N GLN A 273 -5.29 -0.83 9.57
CA GLN A 273 -5.39 -1.87 10.61
C GLN A 273 -6.83 -2.15 11.01
#